data_2beef129e4d8bd237a2b208a48e37253
#
_entry.id   2beef129e4d8bd237a2b208a48e37253
#
_cell.length_a   1.000
_cell.length_b   1.000
_cell.length_c   1.000
_cell.angle_alpha   90.00
_cell.angle_beta   90.00
_cell.angle_gamma   90.00
#
_symmetry.space_group_name_H-M   'P 1'
#
loop_
_entity.id
_entity.type
_entity.pdbx_description
1 polymer ?
#
loop_
_entity_poly.entity_id
_entity_poly.type
_entity_poly.pdbx_seq_one_letter_code
_entity_poly.pdbx_strand_id
1 'polypeptide(L)'
;MQSAAIQDLSKERDKLKGEVEELHAAFKKLLAGNRREKFINPDQQLLEFPDDKELQAALDAAKREAEQEVETITYTRNKQKKEAKPRTDSFPAHLRREETVKPLSDDDQKLADSGREVFRQLIQEVLCYKRPELFVRAYFQLILKEAQAENTKETIEKLRAEIPAGLGEKGRYDASVAAAIACGKFELHIPYYRLQDIFASSGWTPSRSTLDYLMDLTAEAVQELPLLMTRRVLQSNCIGMDDTGVKLIMPKEIPEIVQGDLRTQRLIEKMLEAKKEGKTSLDAKMWAYSGDEDQPYDIFDFRVSRHRDGPAELLAGYSGHVMADCYSGNLNVVLDPKSSMTRMACWAHARRKIFEAKDNDRTASALPLALIGQLYDIERLAMDWPSEKRTAIRQSDSRLILDRMRAWLDGSVAQSILPASKLGQAVQYIRNHWDALCVFTKDGRLPVDNNWVERLMKRIAIGRKNWLFVGSVRAGMRNANIMTLVASAHRHDLDVHMYLVDVITHLNRGTAKLEQLLPDIWKASHPEAIRTYREEERRDKAELARLRTASRISQS
;
A
#
# COMPACT_ATOMS: atom_id res chain seq x y z
N MET A 1 -40.10 24.50 45.28
CA MET A 1 -38.85 24.91 44.58
C MET A 1 -37.63 24.10 45.01
N GLN A 2 -37.35 23.83 46.30
CA GLN A 2 -36.18 23.05 46.72
C GLN A 2 -36.19 21.58 46.24
N SER A 3 -37.35 20.91 46.17
CA SER A 3 -37.45 19.51 45.74
C SER A 3 -37.14 19.31 44.24
N ALA A 4 -37.49 20.26 43.38
CA ALA A 4 -37.17 20.20 41.95
C ALA A 4 -35.67 20.42 41.68
N ALA A 5 -35.05 21.35 42.39
CA ALA A 5 -33.62 21.61 42.29
C ALA A 5 -32.77 20.40 42.77
N ILE A 6 -33.22 19.69 43.81
CA ILE A 6 -32.59 18.46 44.29
C ILE A 6 -32.71 17.33 43.27
N GLN A 7 -33.85 17.20 42.59
CA GLN A 7 -34.01 16.21 41.51
C GLN A 7 -33.15 16.52 40.28
N ASP A 8 -33.00 17.79 39.91
CA ASP A 8 -32.15 18.17 38.77
C ASP A 8 -30.66 17.97 39.10
N LEU A 9 -30.21 18.32 40.29
CA LEU A 9 -28.85 18.04 40.76
C LEU A 9 -28.58 16.54 40.87
N SER A 10 -29.57 15.71 41.24
CA SER A 10 -29.42 14.26 41.25
C SER A 10 -29.28 13.68 39.84
N LYS A 11 -30.07 14.17 38.87
CA LYS A 11 -29.94 13.76 37.45
C LYS A 11 -28.59 14.18 36.86
N GLU A 12 -28.14 15.40 37.19
CA GLU A 12 -26.86 15.90 36.74
C GLU A 12 -25.67 15.12 37.33
N ARG A 13 -25.75 14.77 38.62
CA ARG A 13 -24.80 13.89 39.30
C ARG A 13 -24.78 12.51 38.64
N ASP A 14 -25.92 11.90 38.35
CA ASP A 14 -25.99 10.56 37.77
C ASP A 14 -25.49 10.55 36.30
N LYS A 15 -25.73 11.65 35.57
CA LYS A 15 -25.15 11.89 34.25
C LYS A 15 -23.63 12.01 34.32
N LEU A 16 -23.10 12.82 35.23
CA LEU A 16 -21.65 12.99 35.44
C LEU A 16 -20.98 11.68 35.90
N LYS A 17 -21.69 10.88 36.72
CA LYS A 17 -21.21 9.57 37.13
C LYS A 17 -21.09 8.61 35.95
N GLY A 18 -22.05 8.58 35.03
CA GLY A 18 -21.97 7.82 33.78
C GLY A 18 -20.81 8.27 32.88
N GLU A 19 -20.58 9.58 32.75
CA GLU A 19 -19.47 10.13 31.98
C GLU A 19 -18.10 9.76 32.60
N VAL A 20 -17.99 9.73 33.92
CA VAL A 20 -16.79 9.29 34.64
C VAL A 20 -16.55 7.80 34.47
N GLU A 21 -17.60 6.96 34.48
CA GLU A 21 -17.46 5.51 34.24
C GLU A 21 -17.06 5.22 32.78
N GLU A 22 -17.61 5.94 31.79
CA GLU A 22 -17.18 5.84 30.40
C GLU A 22 -15.70 6.30 30.22
N LEU A 23 -15.30 7.38 30.89
CA LEU A 23 -13.92 7.86 30.91
C LEU A 23 -12.97 6.82 31.55
N HIS A 24 -13.39 6.20 32.66
CA HIS A 24 -12.62 5.12 33.28
C HIS A 24 -12.49 3.90 32.38
N ALA A 25 -13.56 3.51 31.69
CA ALA A 25 -13.52 2.39 30.74
C ALA A 25 -12.62 2.70 29.53
N ALA A 26 -12.66 3.93 29.01
CA ALA A 26 -11.77 4.40 27.94
C ALA A 26 -10.32 4.46 28.40
N PHE A 27 -10.08 4.88 29.64
CA PHE A 27 -8.75 4.95 30.26
C PHE A 27 -8.16 3.54 30.52
N LYS A 28 -8.98 2.60 31.03
CA LYS A 28 -8.59 1.16 31.14
C LYS A 28 -8.22 0.57 29.78
N LYS A 29 -8.96 0.91 28.71
CA LYS A 29 -8.64 0.48 27.33
C LYS A 29 -7.30 1.08 26.83
N LEU A 30 -7.00 2.32 27.15
CA LEU A 30 -5.74 2.99 26.79
C LEU A 30 -4.55 2.40 27.55
N LEU A 31 -4.70 2.09 28.83
CA LEU A 31 -3.66 1.49 29.67
C LEU A 31 -3.42 0.01 29.35
N ALA A 32 -4.46 -0.75 29.00
CA ALA A 32 -4.35 -2.17 28.60
C ALA A 32 -3.56 -2.39 27.31
N GLY A 33 -3.05 -1.31 26.71
CA GLY A 33 -2.04 -1.29 25.66
C GLY A 33 -2.26 -2.33 24.57
N ASN A 34 -3.03 -1.99 23.55
CA ASN A 34 -3.05 -2.78 22.33
C ASN A 34 -1.66 -2.75 21.69
N ARG A 35 -0.82 -3.74 22.00
CA ARG A 35 0.59 -3.88 21.55
C ARG A 35 0.78 -3.98 20.04
N ARG A 36 -0.19 -3.56 19.20
CA ARG A 36 -0.18 -3.68 17.75
C ARG A 36 -0.17 -2.36 16.97
N GLU A 37 -0.03 -1.21 17.61
CA GLU A 37 0.37 0.01 16.90
C GLU A 37 1.91 0.14 16.89
N LYS A 38 2.60 -0.89 16.44
CA LYS A 38 4.01 -0.78 16.07
C LYS A 38 4.13 -0.15 14.68
N PHE A 39 3.80 1.12 14.56
CA PHE A 39 4.51 2.00 13.64
C PHE A 39 5.77 2.48 14.37
N ILE A 40 6.78 1.65 14.39
CA ILE A 40 8.12 2.09 14.72
C ILE A 40 8.56 2.93 13.52
N ASN A 41 8.51 4.25 13.67
CA ASN A 41 9.29 5.14 12.81
C ASN A 41 10.76 4.77 13.08
N PRO A 42 11.54 4.33 12.06
CA PRO A 42 12.94 3.93 12.27
C PRO A 42 13.82 5.08 12.78
N ASP A 43 13.36 6.33 12.71
CA ASP A 43 14.07 7.52 13.19
C ASP A 43 13.67 7.91 14.62
N GLN A 44 12.78 7.19 15.28
CA GLN A 44 12.56 7.31 16.71
C GLN A 44 13.64 6.52 17.44
N GLN A 45 14.68 7.22 17.88
CA GLN A 45 15.54 6.75 18.97
C GLN A 45 14.63 6.31 20.12
N LEU A 46 14.87 5.12 20.65
CA LEU A 46 14.30 4.65 21.90
C LEU A 46 14.58 5.73 22.95
N LEU A 47 13.56 6.50 23.32
CA LEU A 47 13.61 7.34 24.49
C LEU A 47 13.71 6.41 25.70
N GLU A 48 14.88 6.31 26.27
CA GLU A 48 15.06 5.75 27.60
C GLU A 48 14.26 6.62 28.56
N PHE A 49 13.27 6.02 29.20
CA PHE A 49 12.51 6.70 30.24
C PHE A 49 13.39 6.85 31.46
N PRO A 50 13.43 8.02 32.12
CA PRO A 50 14.08 8.13 33.40
C PRO A 50 13.43 7.18 34.40
N ASP A 51 14.25 6.57 35.27
CA ASP A 51 13.82 5.70 36.37
C ASP A 51 12.95 6.49 37.36
N ASP A 52 11.66 6.53 37.09
CA ASP A 52 10.68 7.07 38.01
C ASP A 52 10.09 5.90 38.82
N LYS A 53 10.67 5.68 40.00
CA LYS A 53 10.28 4.60 40.92
C LYS A 53 8.81 4.67 41.35
N GLU A 54 8.21 5.86 41.35
CA GLU A 54 6.78 6.03 41.66
C GLU A 54 5.89 5.58 40.52
N LEU A 55 6.28 5.83 39.26
CA LEU A 55 5.54 5.35 38.09
C LEU A 55 5.62 3.83 37.96
N GLN A 56 6.78 3.26 38.27
CA GLN A 56 6.99 1.83 38.27
C GLN A 56 6.15 1.14 39.36
N ALA A 57 6.11 1.73 40.57
CA ALA A 57 5.29 1.23 41.68
C ALA A 57 3.77 1.30 41.36
N ALA A 58 3.32 2.38 40.73
CA ALA A 58 1.92 2.51 40.27
C ALA A 58 1.57 1.52 39.16
N LEU A 59 2.49 1.26 38.23
CA LEU A 59 2.34 0.25 37.17
C LEU A 59 2.30 -1.18 37.74
N ASP A 60 3.12 -1.47 38.74
CA ASP A 60 3.17 -2.78 39.41
C ASP A 60 1.96 -3.00 40.33
N ALA A 61 1.43 -1.95 40.97
CA ALA A 61 0.17 -2.00 41.69
C ALA A 61 -1.01 -2.28 40.76
N ALA A 62 -1.10 -1.56 39.63
CA ALA A 62 -2.13 -1.78 38.62
C ALA A 62 -2.04 -3.16 37.94
N LYS A 63 -0.83 -3.71 37.77
CA LYS A 63 -0.62 -5.09 37.30
C LYS A 63 -1.11 -6.12 38.29
N ARG A 64 -0.81 -5.94 39.60
CA ARG A 64 -1.28 -6.86 40.65
C ARG A 64 -2.80 -6.86 40.82
N GLU A 65 -3.45 -5.69 40.73
CA GLU A 65 -4.92 -5.60 40.68
C GLU A 65 -5.50 -6.33 39.46
N ALA A 66 -4.92 -6.13 38.29
CA ALA A 66 -5.35 -6.80 37.06
C ALA A 66 -5.09 -8.32 37.12
N GLU A 67 -4.03 -8.78 37.76
CA GLU A 67 -3.73 -10.19 37.97
C GLU A 67 -4.68 -10.84 38.99
N GLN A 68 -5.06 -10.12 40.07
CA GLN A 68 -6.05 -10.58 41.05
C GLN A 68 -7.47 -10.64 40.47
N GLU A 69 -7.88 -9.70 39.60
CA GLU A 69 -9.15 -9.79 38.86
C GLU A 69 -9.16 -10.96 37.85
N VAL A 70 -8.00 -11.32 37.26
CA VAL A 70 -7.86 -12.46 36.36
C VAL A 70 -7.97 -13.80 37.07
N GLU A 71 -7.52 -13.93 38.32
CA GLU A 71 -7.67 -15.14 39.11
C GLU A 71 -9.12 -15.42 39.55
N THR A 72 -9.97 -14.38 39.64
CA THR A 72 -11.37 -14.53 40.07
C THR A 72 -12.33 -14.82 38.92
N ILE A 73 -11.91 -14.65 37.68
CA ILE A 73 -12.68 -15.00 36.49
C ILE A 73 -12.14 -16.33 35.94
N THR A 74 -12.59 -17.43 36.52
CA THR A 74 -12.45 -18.76 35.91
C THR A 74 -13.31 -18.79 34.64
N TYR A 75 -12.75 -18.30 33.56
CA TYR A 75 -13.28 -18.49 32.23
C TYR A 75 -13.07 -19.98 31.90
N THR A 76 -14.08 -20.80 32.07
CA THR A 76 -14.23 -22.01 31.28
C THR A 76 -14.43 -21.57 29.81
N ARG A 77 -13.35 -21.09 29.22
CA ARG A 77 -13.28 -20.93 27.78
C ARG A 77 -13.23 -22.35 27.24
N ASN A 78 -14.40 -22.88 26.85
CA ASN A 78 -14.45 -23.94 25.87
C ASN A 78 -13.71 -23.38 24.66
N LYS A 79 -12.38 -23.52 24.63
CA LYS A 79 -11.62 -23.52 23.41
C LYS A 79 -12.22 -24.68 22.61
N GLN A 80 -13.21 -24.37 21.77
CA GLN A 80 -13.31 -25.16 20.55
C GLN A 80 -11.90 -25.10 19.99
N LYS A 81 -11.14 -26.18 20.17
CA LYS A 81 -9.95 -26.43 19.39
C LYS A 81 -10.45 -26.21 17.96
N LYS A 82 -10.11 -25.06 17.34
CA LYS A 82 -10.10 -25.01 15.88
C LYS A 82 -9.28 -26.23 15.55
N GLU A 83 -9.90 -27.21 14.94
CA GLU A 83 -9.18 -28.30 14.30
C GLU A 83 -8.09 -27.59 13.51
N ALA A 84 -6.85 -27.81 13.90
CA ALA A 84 -5.73 -27.34 13.11
C ALA A 84 -6.05 -27.87 11.73
N LYS A 85 -6.23 -26.98 10.73
CA LYS A 85 -6.35 -27.41 9.33
C LYS A 85 -5.29 -28.50 9.19
N PRO A 86 -5.65 -29.73 8.82
CA PRO A 86 -4.68 -30.80 8.75
C PRO A 86 -3.52 -30.21 7.95
N ARG A 87 -2.30 -30.25 8.52
CA ARG A 87 -1.11 -29.96 7.73
C ARG A 87 -1.28 -30.83 6.51
N THR A 88 -1.45 -30.20 5.34
CA THR A 88 -1.46 -30.96 4.10
C THR A 88 -0.10 -31.62 4.04
N ASP A 89 -0.05 -32.89 4.41
CA ASP A 89 1.18 -33.69 4.41
C ASP A 89 1.73 -33.86 2.97
N SER A 90 1.03 -33.34 1.97
CA SER A 90 1.40 -33.38 0.57
C SER A 90 1.65 -31.97 0.00
N PHE A 91 2.74 -31.81 -0.73
CA PHE A 91 3.01 -30.60 -1.51
C PHE A 91 2.03 -30.49 -2.71
N PRO A 92 1.75 -29.24 -3.18
CA PRO A 92 0.83 -29.02 -4.29
C PRO A 92 1.14 -29.89 -5.50
N ALA A 93 0.09 -30.48 -6.09
CA ALA A 93 0.24 -31.46 -7.18
C ALA A 93 0.88 -30.88 -8.46
N HIS A 94 0.71 -29.56 -8.69
CA HIS A 94 1.27 -28.87 -9.86
C HIS A 94 2.78 -28.64 -9.80
N LEU A 95 3.42 -28.82 -8.65
CA LEU A 95 4.87 -28.69 -8.54
C LEU A 95 5.56 -29.86 -9.26
N ARG A 96 6.57 -29.52 -10.05
CA ARG A 96 7.41 -30.53 -10.71
C ARG A 96 8.05 -31.44 -9.67
N ARG A 97 7.97 -32.76 -9.90
CA ARG A 97 8.63 -33.77 -9.09
C ARG A 97 9.86 -34.31 -9.81
N GLU A 98 10.99 -34.21 -9.14
CA GLU A 98 12.25 -34.83 -9.58
C GLU A 98 12.42 -36.09 -8.72
N GLU A 99 12.40 -37.27 -9.35
CA GLU A 99 12.45 -38.52 -8.65
C GLU A 99 13.89 -38.99 -8.51
N THR A 100 14.26 -39.35 -7.29
CA THR A 100 15.55 -39.98 -7.00
C THR A 100 15.28 -41.37 -6.42
N VAL A 101 15.70 -42.40 -7.12
CA VAL A 101 15.55 -43.78 -6.66
C VAL A 101 16.85 -44.20 -5.99
N LYS A 102 16.78 -44.59 -4.72
CA LYS A 102 17.90 -45.18 -4.02
C LYS A 102 18.15 -46.59 -4.58
N PRO A 103 19.34 -46.94 -5.05
CA PRO A 103 19.63 -48.29 -5.54
C PRO A 103 19.48 -49.32 -4.42
N LEU A 104 19.20 -50.55 -4.79
CA LEU A 104 19.20 -51.67 -3.88
C LEU A 104 20.63 -51.87 -3.29
N SER A 105 20.69 -52.49 -2.11
CA SER A 105 21.98 -52.96 -1.61
C SER A 105 22.48 -54.11 -2.49
N ASP A 106 23.78 -54.37 -2.49
CA ASP A 106 24.38 -55.46 -3.29
C ASP A 106 23.76 -56.83 -3.02
N ASP A 107 23.29 -57.06 -1.77
CA ASP A 107 22.65 -58.32 -1.40
C ASP A 107 21.19 -58.37 -1.86
N ASP A 108 20.45 -57.24 -1.78
CA ASP A 108 19.08 -57.15 -2.28
C ASP A 108 19.07 -57.21 -3.83
N GLN A 109 20.09 -56.69 -4.49
CA GLN A 109 20.24 -56.80 -5.94
C GLN A 109 20.40 -58.23 -6.38
N LYS A 110 21.21 -59.06 -5.68
CA LYS A 110 21.33 -60.51 -5.93
C LYS A 110 19.99 -61.24 -5.78
N LEU A 111 19.18 -60.84 -4.80
CA LEU A 111 17.83 -61.41 -4.59
C LEU A 111 16.86 -61.00 -5.72
N ALA A 112 16.94 -59.74 -6.19
CA ALA A 112 16.17 -59.29 -7.32
C ALA A 112 16.58 -60.04 -8.62
N ASP A 113 17.86 -60.24 -8.86
CA ASP A 113 18.39 -60.99 -10.00
C ASP A 113 17.98 -62.47 -9.96
N SER A 114 17.67 -63.03 -8.79
CA SER A 114 17.11 -64.36 -8.61
C SER A 114 15.57 -64.47 -8.85
N GLY A 115 14.93 -63.38 -9.26
CA GLY A 115 13.51 -63.36 -9.66
C GLY A 115 12.60 -62.82 -8.56
N ARG A 116 13.12 -62.19 -7.50
CA ARG A 116 12.30 -61.53 -6.48
C ARG A 116 11.71 -60.20 -7.04
N GLU A 117 10.40 -59.98 -6.90
CA GLU A 117 9.79 -58.76 -7.33
C GLU A 117 10.30 -57.53 -6.58
N VAL A 118 10.59 -56.45 -7.27
CA VAL A 118 11.03 -55.16 -6.72
C VAL A 118 9.89 -54.20 -6.79
N PHE A 119 9.46 -53.66 -5.64
CA PHE A 119 8.43 -52.62 -5.55
C PHE A 119 9.08 -51.27 -5.33
N ARG A 120 8.46 -50.26 -5.93
CA ARG A 120 8.83 -48.88 -5.75
C ARG A 120 7.93 -48.24 -4.68
N GLN A 121 8.51 -47.79 -3.58
CA GLN A 121 7.79 -47.15 -2.50
C GLN A 121 8.28 -45.71 -2.29
N LEU A 122 7.35 -44.76 -2.23
CA LEU A 122 7.65 -43.38 -1.87
C LEU A 122 8.03 -43.34 -0.37
N ILE A 123 9.25 -42.89 -0.06
CA ILE A 123 9.74 -42.75 1.32
C ILE A 123 9.38 -41.38 1.85
N GLN A 124 9.66 -40.31 1.08
CA GLN A 124 9.46 -38.94 1.50
C GLN A 124 9.45 -38.00 0.29
N GLU A 125 8.62 -36.96 0.37
CA GLU A 125 8.74 -35.79 -0.51
C GLU A 125 9.46 -34.66 0.24
N VAL A 126 10.37 -33.96 -0.43
CA VAL A 126 11.10 -32.82 0.13
C VAL A 126 10.95 -31.65 -0.83
N LEU A 127 10.50 -30.49 -0.31
CA LEU A 127 10.41 -29.28 -1.12
C LEU A 127 11.80 -28.72 -1.36
N CYS A 128 12.19 -28.68 -2.64
CA CYS A 128 13.46 -28.11 -3.08
C CYS A 128 13.25 -26.79 -3.79
N TYR A 129 14.18 -25.87 -3.63
CA TYR A 129 14.19 -24.58 -4.34
C TYR A 129 15.34 -24.53 -5.34
N LYS A 130 15.01 -24.24 -6.61
CA LYS A 130 15.98 -23.97 -7.66
C LYS A 130 15.91 -22.49 -8.03
N ARG A 131 17.06 -21.84 -8.16
CA ARG A 131 17.11 -20.42 -8.56
C ARG A 131 16.45 -20.22 -9.93
N PRO A 132 15.84 -19.04 -10.21
CA PRO A 132 15.36 -18.71 -11.54
C PRO A 132 16.47 -18.88 -12.58
N GLU A 133 16.13 -19.43 -13.72
CA GLU A 133 17.07 -19.72 -14.80
C GLU A 133 16.85 -18.74 -15.95
N LEU A 134 17.95 -18.20 -16.48
CA LEU A 134 17.97 -17.49 -17.75
C LEU A 134 18.27 -18.49 -18.87
N PHE A 135 17.59 -18.39 -19.98
CA PHE A 135 17.84 -19.24 -21.15
C PHE A 135 17.77 -18.43 -22.44
N VAL A 136 18.45 -18.92 -23.45
CA VAL A 136 18.42 -18.34 -24.80
C VAL A 136 17.48 -19.17 -25.67
N ARG A 137 16.47 -18.51 -26.26
CA ARG A 137 15.60 -19.13 -27.25
C ARG A 137 16.17 -18.85 -28.63
N ALA A 138 16.63 -19.91 -29.32
CA ALA A 138 17.14 -19.80 -30.68
C ALA A 138 16.02 -20.10 -31.68
N TYR A 139 15.81 -19.21 -32.60
CA TYR A 139 14.85 -19.38 -33.68
C TYR A 139 15.60 -19.80 -34.95
N PHE A 140 15.22 -20.92 -35.54
CA PHE A 140 15.79 -21.45 -36.75
C PHE A 140 14.77 -21.42 -37.87
N GLN A 141 15.23 -21.11 -39.09
CA GLN A 141 14.46 -21.22 -40.31
C GLN A 141 14.96 -22.44 -41.10
N LEU A 142 14.04 -23.25 -41.60
CA LEU A 142 14.40 -24.29 -42.55
C LEU A 142 14.38 -23.67 -43.94
N ILE A 143 15.54 -23.72 -44.62
CA ILE A 143 15.72 -23.25 -45.99
C ILE A 143 15.87 -24.46 -46.89
N LEU A 144 15.05 -24.57 -47.92
CA LEU A 144 15.26 -25.57 -48.98
C LEU A 144 16.51 -25.23 -49.76
N LYS A 145 17.43 -26.20 -49.87
CA LYS A 145 18.63 -26.07 -50.65
C LYS A 145 18.32 -26.26 -52.14
N GLU A 146 17.45 -25.43 -52.70
CA GLU A 146 17.23 -25.35 -54.12
C GLU A 146 18.15 -24.32 -54.77
N ALA A 147 18.62 -24.69 -55.97
CA ALA A 147 19.53 -23.91 -56.75
C ALA A 147 19.07 -22.44 -56.89
N GLN A 148 19.94 -21.51 -56.51
CA GLN A 148 19.92 -20.11 -56.94
C GLN A 148 18.69 -19.26 -56.61
N ALA A 149 18.00 -19.49 -55.52
CA ALA A 149 17.12 -18.48 -55.00
C ALA A 149 17.94 -17.46 -54.18
N GLU A 150 18.15 -16.27 -54.74
CA GLU A 150 18.65 -15.13 -54.00
C GLU A 150 17.83 -14.99 -52.73
N ASN A 151 18.50 -15.07 -51.55
CA ASN A 151 17.91 -14.72 -50.27
C ASN A 151 17.55 -13.25 -50.30
N THR A 152 16.38 -12.95 -50.85
CA THR A 152 15.90 -11.59 -50.92
C THR A 152 15.64 -11.10 -49.46
N LYS A 153 16.06 -9.89 -49.17
CA LYS A 153 15.78 -9.19 -47.88
C LYS A 153 14.30 -9.34 -47.46
N GLU A 154 13.41 -9.44 -48.41
CA GLU A 154 11.96 -9.59 -48.24
C GLU A 154 11.54 -10.91 -47.58
N THR A 155 12.22 -12.02 -47.87
CA THR A 155 11.95 -13.32 -47.21
C THR A 155 12.43 -13.30 -45.75
N ILE A 156 13.57 -12.65 -45.47
CA ILE A 156 14.09 -12.47 -44.12
C ILE A 156 13.21 -11.51 -43.31
N GLU A 157 12.66 -10.47 -43.91
CA GLU A 157 11.75 -9.53 -43.25
C GLU A 157 10.39 -10.16 -42.91
N LYS A 158 9.81 -10.97 -43.80
CA LYS A 158 8.57 -11.72 -43.54
C LYS A 158 8.70 -12.71 -42.40
N LEU A 159 9.82 -13.42 -42.31
CA LEU A 159 10.08 -14.35 -41.20
C LEU A 159 10.37 -13.65 -39.87
N ARG A 160 10.99 -12.49 -39.91
CA ARG A 160 11.16 -11.64 -38.71
C ARG A 160 9.85 -11.10 -38.16
N ALA A 161 8.82 -10.95 -39.02
CA ALA A 161 7.49 -10.55 -38.58
C ALA A 161 6.76 -11.62 -37.76
N GLU A 162 7.14 -12.91 -37.93
CA GLU A 162 6.58 -14.04 -37.17
C GLU A 162 7.31 -14.31 -35.84
N ILE A 163 8.55 -13.81 -35.70
CA ILE A 163 9.29 -13.92 -34.43
C ILE A 163 8.72 -12.93 -33.43
N PRO A 164 8.47 -13.34 -32.17
CA PRO A 164 7.99 -12.45 -31.15
C PRO A 164 8.88 -11.21 -31.05
N ALA A 165 8.26 -10.02 -31.15
CA ALA A 165 8.97 -8.76 -31.02
C ALA A 165 9.55 -8.66 -29.59
N GLY A 166 10.86 -8.76 -29.48
CA GLY A 166 11.59 -8.53 -28.23
C GLY A 166 11.87 -7.05 -28.03
N LEU A 167 12.39 -6.69 -26.87
CA LEU A 167 12.85 -5.35 -26.54
C LEU A 167 14.30 -5.13 -27.01
N GLY A 168 14.63 -3.87 -27.32
CA GLY A 168 15.97 -3.46 -27.76
C GLY A 168 16.25 -3.71 -29.24
N GLU A 169 17.48 -3.38 -29.63
CA GLU A 169 17.90 -3.58 -31.03
C GLU A 169 17.66 -5.03 -31.47
N LYS A 170 16.99 -5.17 -32.61
CA LYS A 170 16.68 -6.48 -33.22
C LYS A 170 15.88 -7.44 -32.32
N GLY A 171 15.15 -6.90 -31.33
CA GLY A 171 14.36 -7.75 -30.44
C GLY A 171 15.17 -8.70 -29.55
N ARG A 172 16.35 -8.28 -29.12
CA ARG A 172 17.33 -9.12 -28.41
C ARG A 172 16.87 -9.62 -27.05
N TYR A 173 15.98 -8.90 -26.37
CA TYR A 173 15.52 -9.21 -25.02
C TYR A 173 14.04 -9.53 -25.02
N ASP A 174 13.69 -10.69 -24.48
CA ASP A 174 12.30 -11.09 -24.28
C ASP A 174 11.62 -10.22 -23.21
N ALA A 175 10.29 -10.04 -23.29
CA ALA A 175 9.50 -9.28 -22.32
C ALA A 175 9.68 -9.79 -20.88
N SER A 176 9.96 -11.08 -20.70
CA SER A 176 10.20 -11.68 -19.37
C SER A 176 11.45 -11.15 -18.67
N VAL A 177 12.49 -10.77 -19.42
CA VAL A 177 13.69 -10.14 -18.86
C VAL A 177 13.36 -8.75 -18.33
N ALA A 178 12.61 -7.96 -19.09
CA ALA A 178 12.15 -6.64 -18.68
C ALA A 178 11.23 -6.73 -17.46
N ALA A 179 10.28 -7.65 -17.47
CA ALA A 179 9.39 -7.92 -16.34
C ALA A 179 10.18 -8.33 -15.08
N ALA A 180 11.21 -9.18 -15.22
CA ALA A 180 12.06 -9.58 -14.09
C ALA A 180 12.83 -8.39 -13.49
N ILE A 181 13.35 -7.47 -14.32
CA ILE A 181 14.02 -6.25 -13.85
C ILE A 181 13.00 -5.31 -13.16
N ALA A 182 11.81 -5.12 -13.76
CA ALA A 182 10.76 -4.28 -13.20
C ALA A 182 10.26 -4.80 -11.85
N CYS A 183 9.95 -6.10 -11.74
CA CYS A 183 9.58 -6.75 -10.48
C CYS A 183 10.71 -6.64 -9.45
N GLY A 184 11.94 -6.98 -9.83
CA GLY A 184 13.08 -6.87 -8.93
C GLY A 184 13.21 -5.46 -8.34
N LYS A 185 13.11 -4.43 -9.16
CA LYS A 185 13.28 -3.04 -8.73
C LYS A 185 12.07 -2.46 -8.00
N PHE A 186 10.85 -2.67 -8.48
CA PHE A 186 9.65 -1.95 -8.02
C PHE A 186 8.73 -2.79 -7.13
N GLU A 187 8.73 -4.11 -7.26
CA GLU A 187 7.99 -5.00 -6.36
C GLU A 187 8.84 -5.43 -5.16
N LEU A 188 10.10 -5.87 -5.43
CA LEU A 188 11.03 -6.40 -4.43
C LEU A 188 12.02 -5.35 -3.90
N HIS A 189 11.99 -4.14 -4.45
CA HIS A 189 12.83 -3.00 -4.06
C HIS A 189 14.35 -3.24 -4.17
N ILE A 190 14.78 -4.11 -5.09
CA ILE A 190 16.18 -4.48 -5.30
C ILE A 190 16.86 -3.40 -6.17
N PRO A 191 17.99 -2.80 -5.75
CA PRO A 191 18.74 -1.87 -6.59
C PRO A 191 19.48 -2.59 -7.72
N TYR A 192 19.77 -1.90 -8.81
CA TYR A 192 20.37 -2.49 -10.01
C TYR A 192 21.68 -3.26 -9.75
N TYR A 193 22.54 -2.79 -8.85
CA TYR A 193 23.79 -3.49 -8.56
C TYR A 193 23.58 -4.89 -7.95
N ARG A 194 22.53 -5.07 -7.14
CA ARG A 194 22.14 -6.39 -6.63
C ARG A 194 21.42 -7.24 -7.68
N LEU A 195 20.67 -6.61 -8.59
CA LEU A 195 20.08 -7.32 -9.73
C LEU A 195 21.18 -7.85 -10.67
N GLN A 196 22.29 -7.11 -10.85
CA GLN A 196 23.46 -7.61 -11.58
C GLN A 196 23.98 -8.92 -10.96
N ASP A 197 24.11 -8.97 -9.62
CA ASP A 197 24.60 -10.18 -8.92
C ASP A 197 23.63 -11.35 -9.08
N ILE A 198 22.31 -11.08 -9.04
CA ILE A 198 21.28 -12.09 -9.26
C ILE A 198 21.38 -12.66 -10.68
N PHE A 199 21.49 -11.82 -11.71
CA PHE A 199 21.64 -12.26 -13.10
C PHE A 199 22.98 -12.92 -13.35
N ALA A 200 24.07 -12.43 -12.72
CA ALA A 200 25.40 -13.04 -12.81
C ALA A 200 25.40 -14.49 -12.30
N SER A 201 24.60 -14.81 -11.30
CA SER A 201 24.45 -16.18 -10.80
C SER A 201 23.83 -17.14 -11.84
N SER A 202 23.18 -16.60 -12.88
CA SER A 202 22.64 -17.35 -14.03
C SER A 202 23.49 -17.18 -15.29
N GLY A 203 24.71 -16.66 -15.16
CA GLY A 203 25.67 -16.54 -16.25
C GLY A 203 25.53 -15.27 -17.12
N TRP A 204 24.66 -14.34 -16.77
CA TRP A 204 24.50 -13.06 -17.49
C TRP A 204 24.91 -11.89 -16.61
N THR A 205 25.89 -11.11 -17.03
CA THR A 205 26.45 -9.97 -16.29
C THR A 205 26.12 -8.64 -16.99
N PRO A 206 24.86 -8.17 -16.94
CA PRO A 206 24.50 -6.90 -17.57
C PRO A 206 25.17 -5.71 -16.88
N SER A 207 25.49 -4.66 -17.62
CA SER A 207 25.84 -3.39 -17.02
C SER A 207 24.59 -2.74 -16.38
N ARG A 208 24.77 -1.83 -15.40
CA ARG A 208 23.65 -1.04 -14.85
C ARG A 208 22.97 -0.21 -15.92
N SER A 209 23.74 0.29 -16.89
CA SER A 209 23.22 1.00 -18.04
C SER A 209 22.33 0.12 -18.92
N THR A 210 22.68 -1.17 -19.09
CA THR A 210 21.83 -2.13 -19.81
C THR A 210 20.49 -2.33 -19.08
N LEU A 211 20.51 -2.50 -17.74
CA LEU A 211 19.29 -2.64 -16.95
C LEU A 211 18.42 -1.37 -17.02
N ASP A 212 19.05 -0.19 -16.96
CA ASP A 212 18.38 1.10 -17.06
C ASP A 212 17.78 1.32 -18.46
N TYR A 213 18.51 0.99 -19.50
CA TYR A 213 18.05 1.04 -20.89
C TYR A 213 16.84 0.12 -21.13
N LEU A 214 16.84 -1.08 -20.61
CA LEU A 214 15.70 -1.98 -20.70
C LEU A 214 14.46 -1.43 -19.98
N MET A 215 14.65 -0.73 -18.88
CA MET A 215 13.55 -0.06 -18.19
C MET A 215 13.03 1.16 -18.96
N ASP A 216 13.90 1.88 -19.69
CA ASP A 216 13.46 2.96 -20.59
C ASP A 216 12.57 2.41 -21.71
N LEU A 217 13.02 1.35 -22.38
CA LEU A 217 12.23 0.68 -23.43
C LEU A 217 10.90 0.12 -22.90
N THR A 218 10.93 -0.46 -21.70
CA THR A 218 9.72 -0.97 -21.05
C THR A 218 8.72 0.16 -20.79
N ALA A 219 9.17 1.27 -20.21
CA ALA A 219 8.30 2.40 -19.90
C ALA A 219 7.72 3.06 -21.17
N GLU A 220 8.49 3.09 -22.25
CA GLU A 220 8.04 3.58 -23.56
C GLU A 220 6.98 2.65 -24.15
N ALA A 221 7.22 1.34 -24.11
CA ALA A 221 6.26 0.35 -24.62
C ALA A 221 4.92 0.38 -23.87
N VAL A 222 4.93 0.62 -22.56
CA VAL A 222 3.73 0.57 -21.72
C VAL A 222 3.08 1.93 -21.44
N GLN A 223 3.59 3.03 -21.96
CA GLN A 223 3.23 4.42 -21.56
C GLN A 223 1.72 4.73 -21.66
N GLU A 224 1.02 4.16 -22.64
CA GLU A 224 -0.40 4.42 -22.86
C GLU A 224 -1.30 3.80 -21.78
N LEU A 225 -0.86 2.69 -21.15
CA LEU A 225 -1.66 1.98 -20.17
C LEU A 225 -1.78 2.75 -18.82
N PRO A 226 -0.71 3.32 -18.22
CA PRO A 226 -0.83 4.25 -17.10
C PRO A 226 -1.68 5.48 -17.40
N LEU A 227 -1.64 6.01 -18.62
CA LEU A 227 -2.50 7.13 -19.04
C LEU A 227 -3.99 6.71 -19.06
N LEU A 228 -4.30 5.51 -19.55
CA LEU A 228 -5.66 4.97 -19.49
C LEU A 228 -6.11 4.77 -18.04
N MET A 229 -5.27 4.18 -17.19
CA MET A 229 -5.57 4.01 -15.75
C MET A 229 -5.81 5.37 -15.08
N THR A 230 -5.05 6.41 -15.41
CA THR A 230 -5.27 7.76 -14.90
C THR A 230 -6.64 8.28 -15.30
N ARG A 231 -7.03 8.13 -16.56
CA ARG A 231 -8.38 8.51 -17.03
C ARG A 231 -9.49 7.76 -16.31
N ARG A 232 -9.26 6.49 -15.94
CA ARG A 232 -10.20 5.70 -15.14
C ARG A 232 -10.28 6.21 -13.69
N VAL A 233 -9.15 6.48 -13.05
CA VAL A 233 -9.12 7.04 -11.69
C VAL A 233 -9.87 8.37 -11.61
N LEU A 234 -9.80 9.21 -12.63
CA LEU A 234 -10.56 10.47 -12.70
C LEU A 234 -12.09 10.27 -12.84
N GLN A 235 -12.57 9.03 -13.01
CA GLN A 235 -13.99 8.68 -12.96
C GLN A 235 -14.44 8.16 -11.58
N SER A 236 -13.53 8.02 -10.62
CA SER A 236 -13.84 7.61 -9.25
C SER A 236 -14.75 8.61 -8.55
N ASN A 237 -15.61 8.12 -7.64
CA ASN A 237 -16.36 8.98 -6.73
C ASN A 237 -15.44 9.64 -5.69
N CYS A 238 -14.37 8.93 -5.30
CA CYS A 238 -13.36 9.42 -4.36
C CYS A 238 -11.96 9.04 -4.81
N ILE A 239 -11.06 10.02 -4.88
CA ILE A 239 -9.63 9.81 -5.11
C ILE A 239 -8.87 10.08 -3.81
N GLY A 240 -8.11 9.10 -3.36
CA GLY A 240 -7.12 9.29 -2.31
C GLY A 240 -5.80 9.78 -2.91
N MET A 241 -5.15 10.73 -2.26
CA MET A 241 -3.84 11.22 -2.71
C MET A 241 -2.88 11.47 -1.54
N ASP A 242 -1.59 11.27 -1.82
CA ASP A 242 -0.50 11.54 -0.88
C ASP A 242 0.82 11.74 -1.64
N ASP A 243 1.85 12.33 -0.99
CA ASP A 243 3.16 12.52 -1.59
C ASP A 243 4.29 12.10 -0.65
N THR A 244 5.41 11.69 -1.24
CA THR A 244 6.63 11.44 -0.47
C THR A 244 7.87 11.98 -1.17
N GLY A 245 8.88 12.39 -0.37
CA GLY A 245 10.14 12.89 -0.91
C GLY A 245 10.99 11.80 -1.56
N VAL A 246 11.59 12.12 -2.69
CA VAL A 246 12.63 11.33 -3.33
C VAL A 246 13.79 12.26 -3.74
N LYS A 247 15.03 11.77 -3.65
CA LYS A 247 16.19 12.57 -4.08
C LYS A 247 16.37 12.42 -5.59
N LEU A 248 16.43 13.55 -6.31
CA LEU A 248 16.77 13.62 -7.72
C LEU A 248 18.22 14.08 -7.84
N ILE A 249 19.06 13.31 -8.54
CA ILE A 249 20.44 13.73 -8.83
C ILE A 249 20.41 14.94 -9.79
N MET A 250 21.23 15.93 -9.52
CA MET A 250 21.41 17.07 -10.41
C MET A 250 22.08 16.62 -11.70
N PRO A 251 21.57 17.01 -12.88
CA PRO A 251 22.22 16.75 -14.13
C PRO A 251 23.56 17.52 -14.20
N LYS A 252 24.54 16.97 -14.89
CA LYS A 252 25.85 17.64 -15.11
C LYS A 252 25.66 18.94 -15.87
N GLU A 253 24.83 18.91 -16.90
CA GLU A 253 24.42 20.05 -17.71
C GLU A 253 22.93 20.32 -17.48
N ILE A 254 22.58 21.55 -17.11
CA ILE A 254 21.20 21.94 -16.92
C ILE A 254 20.69 22.39 -18.29
N PRO A 255 19.54 21.86 -18.78
CA PRO A 255 18.97 22.28 -20.05
C PRO A 255 18.68 23.78 -20.09
N GLU A 256 18.68 24.34 -21.28
CA GLU A 256 18.25 25.72 -21.47
C GLU A 256 16.74 25.88 -21.25
N ILE A 257 16.32 27.07 -20.82
CA ILE A 257 14.92 27.41 -20.61
C ILE A 257 14.20 27.44 -21.96
N VAL A 258 13.19 26.57 -22.12
CA VAL A 258 12.28 26.60 -23.26
C VAL A 258 11.16 27.58 -22.95
N GLN A 259 11.04 28.64 -23.74
CA GLN A 259 9.96 29.63 -23.61
C GLN A 259 8.61 28.98 -23.94
N GLY A 260 7.61 29.24 -23.08
CA GLY A 260 6.23 28.74 -23.27
C GLY A 260 5.84 27.54 -22.44
N ASP A 261 6.80 26.78 -21.93
CA ASP A 261 6.55 25.68 -20.98
C ASP A 261 6.92 26.10 -19.55
N LEU A 262 5.95 26.68 -18.85
CA LEU A 262 6.12 27.14 -17.46
C LEU A 262 6.58 26.04 -16.49
N ARG A 263 6.23 24.78 -16.76
CA ARG A 263 6.63 23.65 -15.92
C ARG A 263 8.13 23.37 -16.06
N THR A 264 8.61 23.24 -17.28
CA THR A 264 10.03 23.03 -17.58
C THR A 264 10.85 24.24 -17.13
N GLN A 265 10.35 25.45 -17.35
CA GLN A 265 11.01 26.69 -16.90
C GLN A 265 11.25 26.69 -15.38
N ARG A 266 10.22 26.45 -14.55
CA ARG A 266 10.36 26.39 -13.09
C ARG A 266 11.31 25.28 -12.63
N LEU A 267 11.30 24.15 -13.31
CA LEU A 267 12.22 23.06 -13.04
C LEU A 267 13.67 23.50 -13.26
N ILE A 268 13.94 24.13 -14.40
CA ILE A 268 15.28 24.59 -14.75
C ILE A 268 15.75 25.70 -13.80
N GLU A 269 14.88 26.66 -13.47
CA GLU A 269 15.16 27.71 -12.48
C GLU A 269 15.56 27.11 -11.12
N LYS A 270 14.81 26.12 -10.64
CA LYS A 270 15.13 25.41 -9.39
C LYS A 270 16.45 24.63 -9.46
N MET A 271 16.76 24.04 -10.61
CA MET A 271 18.05 23.38 -10.81
C MET A 271 19.21 24.38 -10.82
N LEU A 272 19.02 25.53 -11.46
CA LEU A 272 20.02 26.61 -11.48
C LEU A 272 20.27 27.18 -10.09
N GLU A 273 19.22 27.40 -9.30
CA GLU A 273 19.33 27.85 -7.90
C GLU A 273 20.10 26.82 -7.06
N ALA A 274 19.73 25.54 -7.13
CA ALA A 274 20.41 24.47 -6.43
C ALA A 274 21.89 24.32 -6.84
N LYS A 275 22.19 24.53 -8.12
CA LYS A 275 23.58 24.53 -8.61
C LYS A 275 24.39 25.69 -8.04
N LYS A 276 23.80 26.91 -7.94
CA LYS A 276 24.43 28.07 -7.29
C LYS A 276 24.74 27.78 -5.81
N GLU A 277 23.88 27.02 -5.14
CA GLU A 277 24.06 26.60 -3.75
C GLU A 277 25.01 25.40 -3.59
N GLY A 278 25.59 24.87 -4.66
CA GLY A 278 26.48 23.70 -4.64
C GLY A 278 25.79 22.38 -4.31
N LYS A 279 24.47 22.30 -4.43
CA LYS A 279 23.71 21.06 -4.19
C LYS A 279 23.93 20.05 -5.31
N THR A 280 24.17 18.80 -4.94
CA THR A 280 24.30 17.68 -5.87
C THR A 280 23.00 16.95 -6.15
N SER A 281 21.95 17.25 -5.38
CA SER A 281 20.61 16.66 -5.53
C SER A 281 19.50 17.64 -5.16
N LEU A 282 18.31 17.39 -5.70
CA LEU A 282 17.08 18.10 -5.38
C LEU A 282 16.11 17.19 -4.61
N ASP A 283 15.28 17.81 -3.76
CA ASP A 283 14.14 17.17 -3.16
C ASP A 283 12.95 17.19 -4.13
N ALA A 284 12.83 16.09 -4.87
CA ALA A 284 11.70 15.81 -5.74
C ALA A 284 10.60 15.06 -4.99
N LYS A 285 9.45 14.85 -5.64
CA LYS A 285 8.28 14.23 -5.08
C LYS A 285 7.77 13.08 -5.95
N MET A 286 7.37 12.02 -5.30
CA MET A 286 6.54 10.99 -5.90
C MET A 286 5.15 11.11 -5.29
N TRP A 287 4.18 11.46 -6.11
CA TRP A 287 2.77 11.50 -5.76
C TRP A 287 2.15 10.12 -6.02
N ALA A 288 1.14 9.75 -5.24
CA ALA A 288 0.26 8.66 -5.54
C ALA A 288 -1.19 9.12 -5.51
N TYR A 289 -1.97 8.62 -6.45
CA TYR A 289 -3.40 8.80 -6.55
C TYR A 289 -4.04 7.42 -6.64
N SER A 290 -5.03 7.17 -5.81
CA SER A 290 -5.69 5.88 -5.77
C SER A 290 -7.18 6.06 -5.96
N GLY A 291 -7.74 5.41 -6.97
CA GLY A 291 -9.17 5.40 -7.22
C GLY A 291 -9.93 4.57 -6.19
N ASP A 292 -11.25 4.64 -6.23
CA ASP A 292 -12.15 3.86 -5.39
C ASP A 292 -12.31 2.38 -5.87
N GLU A 293 -13.33 1.69 -5.37
CA GLU A 293 -13.59 0.30 -5.73
C GLU A 293 -14.14 0.15 -7.16
N ASP A 294 -14.79 1.19 -7.71
CA ASP A 294 -15.31 1.20 -9.08
C ASP A 294 -14.21 1.46 -10.12
N GLN A 295 -13.14 2.15 -9.70
CA GLN A 295 -11.95 2.46 -10.52
C GLN A 295 -10.67 2.06 -9.76
N PRO A 296 -10.41 0.76 -9.56
CA PRO A 296 -9.44 0.24 -8.61
C PRO A 296 -7.99 0.28 -9.13
N TYR A 297 -7.51 1.45 -9.47
CA TYR A 297 -6.14 1.65 -9.96
C TYR A 297 -5.36 2.58 -9.05
N ASP A 298 -4.04 2.38 -9.00
CA ASP A 298 -3.08 3.15 -8.23
C ASP A 298 -2.10 3.83 -9.19
N ILE A 299 -2.12 5.15 -9.22
CA ILE A 299 -1.32 5.97 -10.12
C ILE A 299 -0.17 6.61 -9.36
N PHE A 300 1.03 6.54 -9.94
CA PHE A 300 2.18 7.32 -9.46
C PHE A 300 2.52 8.44 -10.45
N ASP A 301 2.91 9.60 -9.91
CA ASP A 301 3.31 10.77 -10.67
C ASP A 301 4.57 11.37 -10.06
N PHE A 302 5.62 11.50 -10.87
CA PHE A 302 6.90 12.07 -10.44
C PHE A 302 6.93 13.58 -10.72
N ARG A 303 7.24 14.37 -9.68
CA ARG A 303 7.36 15.83 -9.77
C ARG A 303 8.65 16.32 -9.12
N VAL A 304 9.28 17.30 -9.74
CA VAL A 304 10.56 17.84 -9.27
C VAL A 304 10.41 18.73 -8.05
N SER A 305 9.19 19.19 -7.76
CA SER A 305 8.88 20.03 -6.60
C SER A 305 7.58 19.60 -5.93
N ARG A 306 7.38 20.04 -4.68
CA ARG A 306 6.10 19.92 -3.96
C ARG A 306 5.10 21.01 -4.37
N HIS A 307 5.28 21.63 -5.51
CA HIS A 307 4.38 22.69 -5.95
C HIS A 307 2.99 22.11 -6.28
N ARG A 308 1.96 22.90 -5.99
CA ARG A 308 0.55 22.55 -6.22
C ARG A 308 0.19 22.23 -7.67
N ASP A 309 1.02 22.63 -8.62
CA ASP A 309 0.77 22.43 -10.06
C ASP A 309 0.65 20.94 -10.43
N GLY A 310 1.36 20.04 -9.72
CA GLY A 310 1.29 18.60 -9.95
C GLY A 310 -0.12 18.02 -9.74
N PRO A 311 -0.67 18.11 -8.52
CA PRO A 311 -2.06 17.69 -8.27
C PRO A 311 -3.09 18.48 -9.09
N ALA A 312 -2.91 19.79 -9.31
CA ALA A 312 -3.83 20.58 -10.09
C ALA A 312 -3.91 20.12 -11.55
N GLU A 313 -2.77 19.76 -12.14
CA GLU A 313 -2.70 19.26 -13.51
C GLU A 313 -3.36 17.86 -13.64
N LEU A 314 -3.04 16.93 -12.72
CA LEU A 314 -3.60 15.58 -12.78
C LEU A 314 -5.11 15.57 -12.52
N LEU A 315 -5.57 16.34 -11.53
CA LEU A 315 -6.98 16.42 -11.14
C LEU A 315 -7.78 17.45 -11.97
N ALA A 316 -7.23 17.99 -13.04
CA ALA A 316 -7.93 18.95 -13.89
C ALA A 316 -9.25 18.36 -14.42
N GLY A 317 -10.37 19.05 -14.18
CA GLY A 317 -11.70 18.61 -14.59
C GLY A 317 -12.36 17.57 -13.68
N TYR A 318 -11.68 17.12 -12.63
CA TYR A 318 -12.27 16.22 -11.64
C TYR A 318 -13.24 16.98 -10.72
N SER A 319 -14.40 16.37 -10.40
CA SER A 319 -15.45 16.98 -9.57
C SER A 319 -15.90 16.13 -8.40
N GLY A 320 -15.27 14.97 -8.17
CA GLY A 320 -15.60 14.07 -7.06
C GLY A 320 -14.97 14.49 -5.72
N HIS A 321 -14.83 13.51 -4.84
CA HIS A 321 -14.25 13.68 -3.52
C HIS A 321 -12.73 13.45 -3.56
N VAL A 322 -11.97 14.27 -2.83
CA VAL A 322 -10.52 14.10 -2.69
C VAL A 322 -10.17 13.91 -1.22
N MET A 323 -9.65 12.73 -0.91
CA MET A 323 -9.11 12.39 0.40
C MET A 323 -7.59 12.63 0.40
N ALA A 324 -7.13 13.57 1.21
CA ALA A 324 -5.71 13.90 1.32
C ALA A 324 -5.33 14.22 2.77
N ASP A 325 -4.01 14.24 3.05
CA ASP A 325 -3.52 14.88 4.26
C ASP A 325 -3.86 16.38 4.23
N CYS A 326 -3.99 16.98 5.42
CA CYS A 326 -4.33 18.40 5.53
C CYS A 326 -3.11 19.31 5.40
N TYR A 327 -2.11 18.92 4.60
CA TYR A 327 -0.98 19.79 4.27
C TYR A 327 -1.43 20.92 3.33
N SER A 328 -0.97 22.14 3.61
CA SER A 328 -1.43 23.34 2.88
C SER A 328 -1.24 23.29 1.37
N GLY A 329 -0.20 22.62 0.88
CA GLY A 329 0.06 22.45 -0.55
C GLY A 329 -1.01 21.60 -1.25
N ASN A 330 -1.51 20.55 -0.60
CA ASN A 330 -2.57 19.66 -1.10
C ASN A 330 -3.93 20.34 -1.03
N LEU A 331 -4.16 21.14 0.01
CA LEU A 331 -5.41 21.85 0.24
C LEU A 331 -5.67 22.92 -0.84
N ASN A 332 -4.66 23.62 -1.28
CA ASN A 332 -4.83 24.75 -2.21
C ASN A 332 -5.40 24.34 -3.58
N VAL A 333 -5.27 23.07 -3.98
CA VAL A 333 -5.86 22.57 -5.24
C VAL A 333 -7.36 22.34 -5.07
N VAL A 334 -7.77 21.77 -3.94
CA VAL A 334 -9.16 21.44 -3.66
C VAL A 334 -9.95 22.65 -3.13
N LEU A 335 -9.25 23.58 -2.46
CA LEU A 335 -9.85 24.82 -1.94
C LEU A 335 -9.84 25.98 -2.94
N ASP A 336 -9.35 25.79 -4.17
CA ASP A 336 -9.46 26.78 -5.23
C ASP A 336 -10.96 27.10 -5.44
N PRO A 337 -11.39 28.37 -5.39
CA PRO A 337 -12.79 28.75 -5.61
C PRO A 337 -13.38 28.27 -6.94
N LYS A 338 -12.53 27.94 -7.91
CA LYS A 338 -12.93 27.40 -9.21
C LYS A 338 -13.01 25.86 -9.22
N SER A 339 -12.59 25.20 -8.12
CA SER A 339 -12.64 23.75 -8.00
C SER A 339 -14.05 23.29 -7.68
N SER A 340 -14.51 22.27 -8.41
CA SER A 340 -15.77 21.55 -8.12
C SER A 340 -15.55 20.34 -7.19
N MET A 341 -14.33 20.11 -6.74
CA MET A 341 -13.97 18.96 -5.88
C MET A 341 -14.46 19.15 -4.45
N THR A 342 -14.91 18.07 -3.83
CA THR A 342 -15.24 18.05 -2.41
C THR A 342 -14.07 17.50 -1.61
N ARG A 343 -13.56 18.32 -0.70
CA ARG A 343 -12.47 17.94 0.18
C ARG A 343 -12.92 16.96 1.26
N MET A 344 -12.11 15.94 1.51
CA MET A 344 -12.19 15.05 2.66
C MET A 344 -10.91 15.11 3.49
N ALA A 345 -11.05 14.95 4.80
CA ALA A 345 -9.92 14.89 5.74
C ALA A 345 -9.86 13.50 6.43
N CYS A 346 -8.67 13.11 6.83
CA CYS A 346 -8.36 11.79 7.34
C CYS A 346 -8.48 11.72 8.88
N TRP A 347 -9.37 10.86 9.39
CA TRP A 347 -9.51 10.63 10.83
C TRP A 347 -8.29 9.94 11.45
N ALA A 348 -7.52 9.16 10.69
CA ALA A 348 -6.28 8.57 11.19
C ALA A 348 -5.24 9.66 11.54
N HIS A 349 -5.13 10.72 10.74
CA HIS A 349 -4.28 11.87 11.04
C HIS A 349 -4.77 12.65 12.26
N ALA A 350 -6.07 12.90 12.38
CA ALA A 350 -6.65 13.54 13.56
C ALA A 350 -6.35 12.73 14.84
N ARG A 351 -6.56 11.42 14.78
CA ARG A 351 -6.26 10.50 15.88
C ARG A 351 -4.78 10.52 16.26
N ARG A 352 -3.88 10.46 15.25
CA ARG A 352 -2.43 10.48 15.48
C ARG A 352 -1.99 11.72 16.24
N LYS A 353 -2.47 12.91 15.83
CA LYS A 353 -2.13 14.17 16.49
C LYS A 353 -2.55 14.20 17.97
N ILE A 354 -3.75 13.73 18.30
CA ILE A 354 -4.20 13.63 19.70
C ILE A 354 -3.38 12.57 20.45
N PHE A 355 -3.11 11.42 19.82
CA PHE A 355 -2.34 10.35 20.44
C PHE A 355 -0.89 10.77 20.76
N GLU A 356 -0.23 11.48 19.87
CA GLU A 356 1.12 12.03 20.07
C GLU A 356 1.15 13.12 21.15
N ALA A 357 0.01 13.76 21.40
CA ALA A 357 -0.14 14.80 22.42
C ALA A 357 -0.64 14.25 23.78
N LYS A 358 -1.01 12.96 23.87
CA LYS A 358 -1.64 12.38 25.08
C LYS A 358 -0.82 12.54 26.37
N ASP A 359 0.50 12.54 26.26
CA ASP A 359 1.37 12.66 27.42
C ASP A 359 1.42 14.10 27.98
N ASN A 360 0.93 15.10 27.25
CA ASN A 360 0.77 16.47 27.73
C ASN A 360 -0.45 16.62 28.65
N ASP A 361 -1.57 15.94 28.30
CA ASP A 361 -2.78 15.89 29.11
C ASP A 361 -3.55 14.63 28.79
N ARG A 362 -3.39 13.60 29.62
CA ARG A 362 -4.01 12.28 29.44
C ARG A 362 -5.51 12.34 29.60
N THR A 363 -6.00 13.14 30.54
CA THR A 363 -7.42 13.26 30.86
C THR A 363 -8.16 13.91 29.69
N ALA A 364 -7.71 15.06 29.21
CA ALA A 364 -8.32 15.74 28.10
C ALA A 364 -8.23 14.97 26.77
N SER A 365 -7.18 14.14 26.58
CA SER A 365 -7.00 13.33 25.38
C SER A 365 -7.86 12.05 25.35
N ALA A 366 -8.33 11.55 26.50
CA ALA A 366 -8.98 10.25 26.61
C ALA A 366 -10.30 10.19 25.84
N LEU A 367 -11.19 11.17 26.06
CA LEU A 367 -12.51 11.19 25.43
C LEU A 367 -12.43 11.28 23.89
N PRO A 368 -11.70 12.23 23.28
CA PRO A 368 -11.63 12.30 21.82
C PRO A 368 -10.99 11.05 21.19
N LEU A 369 -10.00 10.42 21.84
CA LEU A 369 -9.44 9.15 21.36
C LEU A 369 -10.47 8.01 21.42
N ALA A 370 -11.28 7.95 22.47
CA ALA A 370 -12.35 6.95 22.60
C ALA A 370 -13.43 7.16 21.52
N LEU A 371 -13.87 8.40 21.29
CA LEU A 371 -14.87 8.72 20.26
C LEU A 371 -14.37 8.38 18.85
N ILE A 372 -13.11 8.70 18.52
CA ILE A 372 -12.51 8.28 17.24
C ILE A 372 -12.46 6.74 17.17
N GLY A 373 -12.13 6.08 18.28
CA GLY A 373 -12.18 4.61 18.37
C GLY A 373 -13.54 4.02 18.02
N GLN A 374 -14.63 4.62 18.54
CA GLN A 374 -16.01 4.22 18.24
C GLN A 374 -16.37 4.42 16.75
N LEU A 375 -15.93 5.52 16.11
CA LEU A 375 -16.10 5.68 14.66
C LEU A 375 -15.47 4.51 13.88
N TYR A 376 -14.23 4.13 14.23
CA TYR A 376 -13.58 2.98 13.60
C TYR A 376 -14.22 1.63 13.94
N ASP A 377 -14.87 1.48 15.09
CA ASP A 377 -15.63 0.28 15.43
C ASP A 377 -16.84 0.11 14.50
N ILE A 378 -17.59 1.20 14.23
CA ILE A 378 -18.69 1.21 13.26
C ILE A 378 -18.20 0.84 11.86
N GLU A 379 -17.09 1.46 11.41
CA GLU A 379 -16.53 1.17 10.08
C GLU A 379 -16.11 -0.30 9.94
N ARG A 380 -15.54 -0.90 10.99
CA ARG A 380 -15.16 -2.33 10.99
C ARG A 380 -16.37 -3.26 10.94
N LEU A 381 -17.45 -2.93 11.64
CA LEU A 381 -18.69 -3.71 11.60
C LEU A 381 -19.34 -3.64 10.22
N ALA A 382 -19.33 -2.46 9.62
CA ALA A 382 -20.01 -2.18 8.36
C ALA A 382 -19.14 -2.44 7.11
N MET A 383 -17.94 -2.98 7.25
CA MET A 383 -16.92 -3.05 6.17
C MET A 383 -17.43 -3.75 4.91
N ASP A 384 -18.20 -4.86 5.04
CA ASP A 384 -18.74 -5.60 3.88
C ASP A 384 -20.23 -5.30 3.65
N TRP A 385 -20.76 -4.23 4.26
CA TRP A 385 -22.15 -3.87 4.01
C TRP A 385 -22.28 -3.12 2.69
N PRO A 386 -23.43 -3.23 2.01
CA PRO A 386 -23.77 -2.37 0.88
C PRO A 386 -23.67 -0.89 1.26
N SER A 387 -23.33 -0.04 0.29
CA SER A 387 -23.10 1.39 0.50
C SER A 387 -24.27 2.10 1.17
N GLU A 388 -25.51 1.76 0.79
CA GLU A 388 -26.74 2.33 1.34
C GLU A 388 -26.88 2.01 2.85
N LYS A 389 -26.63 0.75 3.22
CA LYS A 389 -26.68 0.31 4.62
C LYS A 389 -25.54 0.95 5.43
N ARG A 390 -24.35 1.09 4.82
CA ARG A 390 -23.22 1.79 5.43
C ARG A 390 -23.52 3.28 5.63
N THR A 391 -24.17 3.92 4.65
CA THR A 391 -24.64 5.30 4.78
C THR A 391 -25.63 5.43 5.94
N ALA A 392 -26.60 4.52 6.05
CA ALA A 392 -27.61 4.57 7.09
C ALA A 392 -27.00 4.51 8.51
N ILE A 393 -26.09 3.56 8.79
CA ILE A 393 -25.43 3.46 10.11
C ILE A 393 -24.51 4.65 10.39
N ARG A 394 -23.89 5.23 9.39
CA ARG A 394 -23.10 6.45 9.56
C ARG A 394 -23.97 7.64 9.94
N GLN A 395 -25.17 7.77 9.33
CA GLN A 395 -26.11 8.84 9.63
C GLN A 395 -26.78 8.67 11.01
N SER A 396 -27.00 7.45 11.49
CA SER A 396 -27.52 7.21 12.84
C SER A 396 -26.43 7.26 13.90
N ASP A 397 -25.47 6.32 13.85
CA ASP A 397 -24.57 6.04 14.96
C ASP A 397 -23.30 6.89 14.90
N SER A 398 -22.65 6.97 13.70
CA SER A 398 -21.44 7.82 13.58
C SER A 398 -21.75 9.29 13.80
N ARG A 399 -22.96 9.74 13.39
CA ARG A 399 -23.39 11.12 13.60
C ARG A 399 -23.49 11.48 15.09
N LEU A 400 -24.07 10.59 15.90
CA LEU A 400 -24.14 10.79 17.36
C LEU A 400 -22.76 10.91 18.00
N ILE A 401 -21.78 10.10 17.53
CA ILE A 401 -20.40 10.18 18.00
C ILE A 401 -19.76 11.50 17.58
N LEU A 402 -20.01 11.95 16.36
CA LEU A 402 -19.51 13.23 15.87
C LEU A 402 -20.12 14.41 16.63
N ASP A 403 -21.41 14.36 16.97
CA ASP A 403 -22.07 15.39 17.77
C ASP A 403 -21.49 15.46 19.19
N ARG A 404 -21.17 14.32 19.81
CA ARG A 404 -20.43 14.26 21.09
C ARG A 404 -19.01 14.83 20.96
N MET A 405 -18.30 14.53 19.87
CA MET A 405 -16.98 15.09 19.58
C MET A 405 -17.08 16.62 19.42
N ARG A 406 -18.10 17.11 18.72
CA ARG A 406 -18.32 18.55 18.56
C ARG A 406 -18.61 19.23 19.90
N ALA A 407 -19.47 18.64 20.71
CA ALA A 407 -19.75 19.14 22.06
C ALA A 407 -18.47 19.19 22.93
N TRP A 408 -17.61 18.18 22.84
CA TRP A 408 -16.31 18.21 23.53
C TRP A 408 -15.41 19.32 23.00
N LEU A 409 -15.30 19.51 21.69
CA LEU A 409 -14.50 20.57 21.07
C LEU A 409 -14.95 21.97 21.52
N ASP A 410 -16.25 22.18 21.67
CA ASP A 410 -16.84 23.46 22.07
C ASP A 410 -16.93 23.62 23.60
N GLY A 411 -16.67 22.54 24.36
CA GLY A 411 -16.76 22.50 25.81
C GLY A 411 -15.55 23.13 26.53
N SER A 412 -15.72 23.40 27.83
CA SER A 412 -14.72 24.06 28.67
C SER A 412 -13.37 23.35 28.73
N VAL A 413 -13.37 22.01 28.69
CA VAL A 413 -12.13 21.22 28.72
C VAL A 413 -11.27 21.54 27.49
N ALA A 414 -11.84 21.48 26.28
CA ALA A 414 -11.08 21.77 25.06
C ALA A 414 -10.72 23.25 24.93
N GLN A 415 -11.51 24.16 25.52
CA GLN A 415 -11.24 25.60 25.56
C GLN A 415 -10.11 25.95 26.53
N SER A 416 -9.93 25.19 27.61
CA SER A 416 -8.86 25.42 28.60
C SER A 416 -7.48 24.93 28.15
N ILE A 417 -7.41 24.14 27.07
CA ILE A 417 -6.15 23.61 26.53
C ILE A 417 -5.36 24.76 25.89
N LEU A 418 -4.09 24.93 26.30
CA LEU A 418 -3.21 25.95 25.75
C LEU A 418 -3.02 25.75 24.23
N PRO A 419 -3.35 26.76 23.39
CA PRO A 419 -3.28 26.64 21.93
C PRO A 419 -1.90 26.23 21.38
N ALA A 420 -0.83 26.68 22.01
CA ALA A 420 0.54 26.36 21.62
C ALA A 420 1.01 24.95 22.04
N SER A 421 0.27 24.26 22.93
CA SER A 421 0.57 22.89 23.31
C SER A 421 0.30 21.92 22.14
N LYS A 422 0.95 20.74 22.16
CA LYS A 422 0.69 19.69 21.16
C LYS A 422 -0.79 19.31 21.11
N LEU A 423 -1.45 19.21 22.26
CA LEU A 423 -2.88 18.89 22.33
C LEU A 423 -3.73 20.04 21.77
N GLY A 424 -3.41 21.30 22.09
CA GLY A 424 -4.07 22.48 21.54
C GLY A 424 -3.96 22.52 20.01
N GLN A 425 -2.79 22.23 19.47
CA GLN A 425 -2.60 22.11 18.00
C GLN A 425 -3.42 20.97 17.39
N ALA A 426 -3.55 19.82 18.09
CA ALA A 426 -4.39 18.70 17.64
C ALA A 426 -5.88 19.06 17.65
N VAL A 427 -6.36 19.74 18.70
CA VAL A 427 -7.72 20.27 18.79
C VAL A 427 -8.00 21.27 17.67
N GLN A 428 -7.09 22.22 17.46
CA GLN A 428 -7.23 23.22 16.39
C GLN A 428 -7.23 22.57 14.99
N TYR A 429 -6.41 21.52 14.80
CA TYR A 429 -6.43 20.74 13.55
C TYR A 429 -7.83 20.14 13.30
N ILE A 430 -8.46 19.52 14.29
CA ILE A 430 -9.80 18.94 14.12
C ILE A 430 -10.83 20.03 13.85
N ARG A 431 -10.77 21.16 14.57
CA ARG A 431 -11.68 22.31 14.36
C ARG A 431 -11.57 22.86 12.94
N ASN A 432 -10.36 23.09 12.46
CA ASN A 432 -10.11 23.63 11.12
C ASN A 432 -10.55 22.70 9.98
N HIS A 433 -10.66 21.40 10.26
CA HIS A 433 -10.97 20.38 9.26
C HIS A 433 -12.28 19.66 9.52
N TRP A 434 -13.12 20.18 10.44
CA TRP A 434 -14.33 19.51 10.91
C TRP A 434 -15.26 19.08 9.79
N ASP A 435 -15.63 20.00 8.90
CA ASP A 435 -16.56 19.71 7.82
C ASP A 435 -16.00 18.63 6.87
N ALA A 436 -14.70 18.72 6.54
CA ALA A 436 -14.03 17.72 5.71
C ALA A 436 -13.89 16.35 6.41
N LEU A 437 -13.75 16.32 7.73
CA LEU A 437 -13.75 15.09 8.54
C LEU A 437 -15.13 14.43 8.59
N CYS A 438 -16.20 15.18 8.45
CA CYS A 438 -17.58 14.69 8.50
C CYS A 438 -18.11 14.22 7.13
N VAL A 439 -17.46 14.53 6.01
CA VAL A 439 -17.95 14.20 4.66
C VAL A 439 -18.24 12.72 4.47
N PHE A 440 -17.44 11.83 5.05
CA PHE A 440 -17.58 10.37 4.91
C PHE A 440 -18.97 9.85 5.33
N THR A 441 -19.68 10.58 6.18
CA THR A 441 -21.02 10.18 6.62
C THR A 441 -22.09 10.34 5.54
N LYS A 442 -21.81 11.09 4.47
CA LYS A 442 -22.80 11.41 3.41
C LYS A 442 -23.02 10.26 2.44
N ASP A 443 -22.02 9.40 2.25
CA ASP A 443 -22.05 8.28 1.29
C ASP A 443 -21.24 7.10 1.85
N GLY A 444 -21.83 5.91 1.85
CA GLY A 444 -21.19 4.68 2.35
C GLY A 444 -19.96 4.25 1.55
N ARG A 445 -19.75 4.74 0.34
CA ARG A 445 -18.57 4.48 -0.49
C ARG A 445 -17.36 5.30 -0.07
N LEU A 446 -17.57 6.44 0.60
CA LEU A 446 -16.49 7.33 1.01
C LEU A 446 -15.66 6.72 2.15
N PRO A 447 -14.33 6.79 2.10
CA PRO A 447 -13.46 6.29 3.16
C PRO A 447 -13.43 7.24 4.37
N VAL A 448 -13.18 6.69 5.56
CA VAL A 448 -12.99 7.46 6.80
C VAL A 448 -11.58 7.99 6.96
N ASP A 449 -10.61 7.38 6.30
CA ASP A 449 -9.19 7.75 6.36
C ASP A 449 -8.45 7.50 5.03
N ASN A 450 -7.19 7.93 4.97
CA ASN A 450 -6.31 7.82 3.80
C ASN A 450 -5.33 6.64 3.87
N ASN A 451 -5.56 5.68 4.77
CA ASN A 451 -4.60 4.61 5.05
C ASN A 451 -4.28 3.72 3.83
N TRP A 452 -5.18 3.62 2.86
CA TRP A 452 -4.92 2.82 1.64
C TRP A 452 -3.87 3.49 0.76
N VAL A 453 -3.86 4.83 0.65
CA VAL A 453 -2.83 5.58 -0.10
C VAL A 453 -1.51 5.62 0.67
N GLU A 454 -1.56 5.78 2.00
CA GLU A 454 -0.35 5.72 2.84
C GLU A 454 0.39 4.38 2.67
N ARG A 455 -0.34 3.27 2.44
CA ARG A 455 0.27 1.98 2.13
C ARG A 455 1.02 1.97 0.80
N LEU A 456 0.58 2.76 -0.19
CA LEU A 456 1.32 2.93 -1.44
C LEU A 456 2.63 3.69 -1.21
N MET A 457 2.60 4.71 -0.36
CA MET A 457 3.80 5.47 0.00
C MET A 457 4.87 4.62 0.67
N LYS A 458 4.50 3.54 1.37
CA LYS A 458 5.47 2.59 1.95
C LYS A 458 6.35 1.94 0.90
N ARG A 459 5.85 1.68 -0.31
CA ARG A 459 6.65 1.14 -1.42
C ARG A 459 7.78 2.08 -1.78
N ILE A 460 7.49 3.38 -1.87
CA ILE A 460 8.50 4.40 -2.14
C ILE A 460 9.47 4.53 -0.96
N ALA A 461 8.94 4.55 0.27
CA ALA A 461 9.76 4.71 1.48
C ALA A 461 10.76 3.55 1.66
N ILE A 462 10.37 2.31 1.35
CA ILE A 462 11.25 1.14 1.33
C ILE A 462 12.22 1.23 0.16
N GLY A 463 11.70 1.49 -1.03
CA GLY A 463 12.49 1.58 -2.25
C GLY A 463 13.61 2.61 -2.14
N ARG A 464 13.31 3.85 -1.73
CA ARG A 464 14.31 4.92 -1.60
C ARG A 464 15.42 4.61 -0.59
N LYS A 465 15.18 3.76 0.41
CA LYS A 465 16.22 3.29 1.32
C LYS A 465 17.19 2.31 0.66
N ASN A 466 16.77 1.65 -0.40
CA ASN A 466 17.57 0.69 -1.15
C ASN A 466 18.28 1.34 -2.37
N TRP A 467 17.54 2.10 -3.21
CA TRP A 467 18.12 2.71 -4.42
C TRP A 467 18.48 4.21 -4.25
N LEU A 468 18.24 4.80 -3.08
CA LEU A 468 18.68 6.10 -2.57
C LEU A 468 18.19 7.33 -3.35
N PHE A 469 18.27 7.32 -4.68
CA PHE A 469 17.98 8.48 -5.52
C PHE A 469 17.40 8.09 -6.90
N VAL A 470 16.85 9.08 -7.57
CA VAL A 470 16.43 9.02 -8.97
C VAL A 470 17.50 9.72 -9.81
N GLY A 471 18.00 9.07 -10.85
CA GLY A 471 19.15 9.53 -11.64
C GLY A 471 18.86 10.71 -12.56
N SER A 472 17.61 10.88 -13.02
CA SER A 472 17.18 11.96 -13.91
C SER A 472 15.66 12.17 -13.82
N VAL A 473 15.17 13.29 -14.37
CA VAL A 473 13.71 13.54 -14.47
C VAL A 473 13.04 12.47 -15.31
N ARG A 474 13.62 12.08 -16.45
CA ARG A 474 13.13 10.98 -17.30
C ARG A 474 13.04 9.68 -16.52
N ALA A 475 14.06 9.33 -15.73
CA ALA A 475 14.04 8.14 -14.88
C ALA A 475 12.97 8.22 -13.80
N GLY A 476 12.65 9.40 -13.27
CA GLY A 476 11.56 9.61 -12.33
C GLY A 476 10.19 9.33 -12.94
N MET A 477 9.93 9.88 -14.12
CA MET A 477 8.69 9.65 -14.88
C MET A 477 8.53 8.18 -15.29
N ARG A 478 9.59 7.55 -15.81
CA ARG A 478 9.64 6.14 -16.11
C ARG A 478 9.30 5.27 -14.88
N ASN A 479 9.93 5.59 -13.75
CA ASN A 479 9.68 4.86 -12.52
C ASN A 479 8.21 4.99 -12.09
N ALA A 480 7.60 6.17 -12.21
CA ALA A 480 6.19 6.39 -11.92
C ALA A 480 5.29 5.51 -12.79
N ASN A 481 5.52 5.45 -14.10
CA ASN A 481 4.74 4.64 -15.03
C ASN A 481 4.81 3.14 -14.70
N ILE A 482 6.03 2.61 -14.49
CA ILE A 482 6.20 1.18 -14.16
C ILE A 482 5.60 0.87 -12.77
N MET A 483 5.77 1.77 -11.80
CA MET A 483 5.19 1.60 -10.47
C MET A 483 3.66 1.62 -10.49
N THR A 484 3.05 2.41 -11.37
CA THR A 484 1.59 2.40 -11.60
C THR A 484 1.12 1.00 -11.99
N LEU A 485 1.78 0.35 -12.94
CA LEU A 485 1.44 -1.02 -13.35
C LEU A 485 1.65 -2.04 -12.22
N VAL A 486 2.80 -1.97 -11.56
CA VAL A 486 3.13 -2.87 -10.44
C VAL A 486 2.15 -2.71 -9.28
N ALA A 487 1.80 -1.49 -8.90
CA ALA A 487 0.89 -1.24 -7.78
C ALA A 487 -0.54 -1.65 -8.12
N SER A 488 -1.02 -1.31 -9.32
CA SER A 488 -2.36 -1.69 -9.78
C SER A 488 -2.49 -3.22 -9.91
N ALA A 489 -1.49 -3.93 -10.45
CA ALA A 489 -1.47 -5.39 -10.47
C ALA A 489 -1.53 -5.98 -9.03
N HIS A 490 -0.79 -5.40 -8.11
CA HIS A 490 -0.83 -5.78 -6.68
C HIS A 490 -2.19 -5.55 -6.03
N ARG A 491 -2.88 -4.46 -6.37
CA ARG A 491 -4.22 -4.17 -5.87
C ARG A 491 -5.23 -5.23 -6.28
N HIS A 492 -5.02 -5.84 -7.44
CA HIS A 492 -5.82 -6.94 -7.97
C HIS A 492 -5.32 -8.34 -7.60
N ASP A 493 -4.34 -8.45 -6.69
CA ASP A 493 -3.71 -9.70 -6.24
C ASP A 493 -3.06 -10.52 -7.36
N LEU A 494 -2.64 -9.87 -8.41
CA LEU A 494 -2.00 -10.53 -9.55
C LEU A 494 -0.55 -10.91 -9.25
N ASP A 495 -0.07 -11.95 -9.91
CA ASP A 495 1.35 -12.18 -10.12
C ASP A 495 1.89 -11.09 -11.05
N VAL A 496 2.67 -10.16 -10.46
CA VAL A 496 3.14 -8.97 -11.19
C VAL A 496 4.03 -9.34 -12.37
N HIS A 497 4.84 -10.39 -12.22
CA HIS A 497 5.73 -10.83 -13.29
C HIS A 497 4.94 -11.36 -14.50
N MET A 498 3.98 -12.26 -14.24
CA MET A 498 3.11 -12.79 -15.31
C MET A 498 2.34 -11.67 -16.02
N TYR A 499 1.75 -10.76 -15.24
CA TYR A 499 1.03 -9.60 -15.78
C TYR A 499 1.93 -8.73 -16.68
N LEU A 500 3.13 -8.35 -16.19
CA LEU A 500 4.05 -7.50 -16.96
C LEU A 500 4.59 -8.17 -18.20
N VAL A 501 4.89 -9.48 -18.16
CA VAL A 501 5.32 -10.23 -19.35
C VAL A 501 4.26 -10.14 -20.45
N ASP A 502 3.01 -10.38 -20.11
CA ASP A 502 1.91 -10.37 -21.07
C ASP A 502 1.64 -8.96 -21.61
N VAL A 503 1.53 -7.97 -20.71
CA VAL A 503 1.31 -6.56 -21.08
C VAL A 503 2.42 -6.05 -22.02
N ILE A 504 3.69 -6.24 -21.64
CA ILE A 504 4.83 -5.79 -22.47
C ILE A 504 4.81 -6.49 -23.82
N THR A 505 4.52 -7.80 -23.84
CA THR A 505 4.47 -8.58 -25.07
C THR A 505 3.38 -8.05 -26.03
N HIS A 506 2.17 -7.84 -25.52
CA HIS A 506 1.04 -7.37 -26.32
C HIS A 506 1.23 -5.93 -26.83
N LEU A 507 1.71 -5.03 -25.97
CA LEU A 507 1.95 -3.63 -26.34
C LEU A 507 3.09 -3.50 -27.35
N ASN A 508 4.16 -4.28 -27.17
CA ASN A 508 5.30 -4.28 -28.10
C ASN A 508 4.93 -4.83 -29.49
N ARG A 509 3.93 -5.71 -29.57
CA ARG A 509 3.39 -6.25 -30.83
C ARG A 509 2.25 -5.41 -31.44
N GLY A 510 1.63 -4.52 -30.66
CA GLY A 510 0.41 -3.82 -31.07
C GLY A 510 -0.79 -4.73 -31.29
N THR A 511 -0.86 -5.87 -30.57
CA THR A 511 -1.85 -6.93 -30.81
C THR A 511 -3.07 -6.88 -29.91
N ALA A 512 -3.03 -6.17 -28.78
CA ALA A 512 -4.14 -6.09 -27.84
C ALA A 512 -4.78 -4.70 -27.82
N LYS A 513 -6.08 -4.67 -27.52
CA LYS A 513 -6.76 -3.44 -27.14
C LYS A 513 -6.33 -3.05 -25.73
N LEU A 514 -6.03 -1.79 -25.54
CA LEU A 514 -5.45 -1.25 -24.29
C LEU A 514 -6.32 -1.57 -23.06
N GLU A 515 -7.65 -1.52 -23.22
CA GLU A 515 -8.62 -1.83 -22.17
C GLU A 515 -8.51 -3.28 -21.67
N GLN A 516 -8.17 -4.22 -22.54
CA GLN A 516 -8.03 -5.64 -22.18
C GLN A 516 -6.82 -5.91 -21.29
N LEU A 517 -5.87 -4.97 -21.26
CA LEU A 517 -4.66 -5.04 -20.46
C LEU A 517 -4.80 -4.35 -19.10
N LEU A 518 -5.96 -3.74 -18.80
CA LEU A 518 -6.24 -3.23 -17.46
C LEU A 518 -6.26 -4.39 -16.45
N PRO A 519 -5.66 -4.25 -15.25
CA PRO A 519 -5.48 -5.35 -14.29
C PRO A 519 -6.76 -6.09 -13.90
N ASP A 520 -7.86 -5.37 -13.72
CA ASP A 520 -9.18 -5.93 -13.38
C ASP A 520 -9.78 -6.74 -14.54
N ILE A 521 -9.65 -6.25 -15.78
CA ILE A 521 -10.13 -6.92 -16.99
C ILE A 521 -9.22 -8.10 -17.34
N TRP A 522 -7.91 -7.90 -17.31
CA TRP A 522 -6.89 -8.91 -17.55
C TRP A 522 -7.02 -10.11 -16.58
N LYS A 523 -7.30 -9.84 -15.31
CA LYS A 523 -7.53 -10.83 -14.25
C LYS A 523 -8.60 -11.86 -14.64
N ALA A 524 -9.65 -11.43 -15.32
CA ALA A 524 -10.77 -12.30 -15.68
C ALA A 524 -10.37 -13.39 -16.68
N SER A 525 -9.38 -13.13 -17.54
CA SER A 525 -8.87 -14.09 -18.53
C SER A 525 -7.64 -14.88 -18.05
N HIS A 526 -7.07 -14.54 -16.87
CA HIS A 526 -5.85 -15.17 -16.33
C HIS A 526 -6.03 -15.57 -14.86
N PRO A 527 -6.94 -16.49 -14.54
CA PRO A 527 -7.19 -16.90 -13.15
C PRO A 527 -5.96 -17.55 -12.48
N GLU A 528 -5.06 -18.16 -13.25
CA GLU A 528 -3.81 -18.76 -12.78
C GLU A 528 -2.81 -17.74 -12.23
N ALA A 529 -2.94 -16.48 -12.65
CA ALA A 529 -2.09 -15.40 -12.18
C ALA A 529 -2.58 -14.77 -10.86
N ILE A 530 -3.73 -15.20 -10.33
CA ILE A 530 -4.29 -14.64 -9.10
C ILE A 530 -3.62 -15.28 -7.87
N ARG A 531 -3.07 -14.45 -7.01
CA ARG A 531 -2.49 -14.86 -5.72
C ARG A 531 -3.61 -15.03 -4.67
N THR A 532 -4.42 -16.08 -4.79
CA THR A 532 -5.63 -16.34 -3.97
C THR A 532 -5.36 -16.36 -2.46
N TYR A 533 -4.18 -16.80 -2.03
CA TYR A 533 -3.78 -16.81 -0.61
C TYR A 533 -3.83 -15.41 0.04
N ARG A 534 -3.62 -14.34 -0.72
CA ARG A 534 -3.70 -12.95 -0.21
C ARG A 534 -5.14 -12.54 0.08
N GLU A 535 -6.06 -12.97 -0.74
CA GLU A 535 -7.49 -12.74 -0.54
C GLU A 535 -7.98 -13.50 0.70
N GLU A 536 -7.57 -14.76 0.83
CA GLU A 536 -7.86 -15.58 2.02
C GLU A 536 -7.32 -14.94 3.30
N GLU A 537 -6.06 -14.50 3.30
CA GLU A 537 -5.47 -13.81 4.45
C GLU A 537 -6.21 -12.52 4.83
N ARG A 538 -6.67 -11.74 3.84
CA ARG A 538 -7.42 -10.52 4.11
C ARG A 538 -8.79 -10.84 4.70
N ARG A 539 -9.48 -11.83 4.16
CA ARG A 539 -10.77 -12.29 4.66
C ARG A 539 -10.66 -12.78 6.11
N ASP A 540 -9.68 -13.63 6.39
CA ASP A 540 -9.44 -14.15 7.74
C ASP A 540 -9.11 -13.02 8.75
N LYS A 541 -8.29 -12.05 8.34
CA LYS A 541 -7.97 -10.87 9.16
C LYS A 541 -9.18 -9.98 9.41
N ALA A 542 -10.01 -9.77 8.39
CA ALA A 542 -11.23 -8.97 8.49
C ALA A 542 -12.25 -9.63 9.45
N GLU A 543 -12.48 -10.93 9.30
CA GLU A 543 -13.36 -11.70 10.19
C GLU A 543 -12.90 -11.64 11.66
N LEU A 544 -11.61 -11.87 11.91
CA LEU A 544 -11.05 -11.76 13.26
C LEU A 544 -11.18 -10.35 13.84
N ALA A 545 -11.04 -9.31 13.02
CA ALA A 545 -11.22 -7.93 13.46
C ALA A 545 -12.68 -7.64 13.84
N ARG A 546 -13.65 -8.15 13.08
CA ARG A 546 -15.08 -8.04 13.38
C ARG A 546 -15.45 -8.74 14.68
N LEU A 547 -15.03 -10.00 14.84
CA LEU A 547 -15.30 -10.76 16.05
C LEU A 547 -14.78 -10.05 17.32
N ARG A 548 -13.58 -9.48 17.25
CA ARG A 548 -13.01 -8.68 18.33
C ARG A 548 -13.79 -7.40 18.60
N THR A 549 -14.28 -6.74 17.55
CA THR A 549 -15.08 -5.51 17.68
C THR A 549 -16.45 -5.82 18.28
N ALA A 550 -17.13 -6.84 17.79
CA ALA A 550 -18.43 -7.30 18.33
C ALA A 550 -18.32 -7.68 19.82
N SER A 551 -17.27 -8.42 20.21
CA SER A 551 -17.00 -8.76 21.61
C SER A 551 -16.77 -7.53 22.49
N ARG A 552 -16.14 -6.47 22.00
CA ARG A 552 -15.97 -5.22 22.76
C ARG A 552 -17.27 -4.46 22.95
N ILE A 553 -18.08 -4.38 21.91
CA ILE A 553 -19.36 -3.67 21.96
C ILE A 553 -20.34 -4.38 22.88
N SER A 554 -20.35 -5.73 22.92
CA SER A 554 -21.22 -6.49 23.83
C SER A 554 -20.80 -6.40 25.30
N GLN A 555 -19.59 -5.92 25.60
CA GLN A 555 -19.06 -5.74 26.97
C GLN A 555 -19.10 -4.27 27.44
N SER A 556 -19.47 -3.35 26.56
CA SER A 556 -19.67 -1.92 26.85
C SER A 556 -21.16 -1.59 27.00
#